data_38c25026bc7e439dcb8466566cf4a2e8
#
_entry.id   38c25026bc7e439dcb8466566cf4a2e8
#
_cell.length_a   1.000
_cell.length_b   1.000
_cell.length_c   1.000
_cell.angle_alpha   90.00
_cell.angle_beta   90.00
_cell.angle_gamma   90.00
#
_symmetry.space_group_name_H-M   'P 1'
#
loop_
_entity.id
_entity.type
_entity.pdbx_description
1 polymer ?
#
loop_
_entity_poly.entity_id
_entity_poly.type
_entity_poly.pdbx_seq_one_letter_code
_entity_poly.pdbx_strand_id
1 'polypeptide(L)'
;MNCEKFTRNQSGNILVHCDRSDPNRTYKNQEIDHSKTYLNYNLAPEHTGMTDYEFMKKRCEEFKVLKRKDVNWLVSWVITMPTDYKGNKALFFREAYNFMANRYGKGNVVSAYVHLDETSPHMHFCFVPVIFDKKKQEYKVNAKQCINKVELKQIHPEMQEYLENKLQTKVNILNGATAEGNKTVEQLKNEEKIKEKAIVELIQNPTEEIKKSVIEQIPVEQKENIIEAVSYTHLTLP
;
A
#
# COMPACT_ATOMS: atom_id res chain seq x y z
N MET A 1 -4.67 -0.18 -1.48
CA MET A 1 -3.53 -0.03 -2.44
C MET A 1 -3.28 1.44 -2.72
N ASN A 2 -2.03 1.86 -2.82
CA ASN A 2 -1.61 3.23 -3.17
C ASN A 2 -0.56 3.18 -4.28
N CYS A 3 -0.49 4.23 -5.13
CA CYS A 3 0.44 4.30 -6.25
C CYS A 3 1.18 5.63 -6.27
N GLU A 4 2.50 5.56 -6.34
CA GLU A 4 3.36 6.73 -6.44
C GLU A 4 4.30 6.63 -7.64
N LYS A 5 4.69 7.79 -8.18
CA LYS A 5 5.55 7.91 -9.36
C LYS A 5 6.81 8.69 -8.97
N PHE A 6 7.96 8.18 -9.34
CA PHE A 6 9.25 8.71 -8.93
C PHE A 6 10.09 9.11 -10.13
N THR A 7 10.66 10.31 -10.08
CA THR A 7 11.69 10.74 -11.02
C THR A 7 12.97 9.94 -10.80
N ARG A 8 13.89 9.99 -11.76
CA ARG A 8 15.18 9.30 -11.65
C ARG A 8 15.88 9.59 -10.31
N ASN A 9 15.91 10.85 -9.88
CA ASN A 9 16.61 11.24 -8.66
C ASN A 9 15.92 10.76 -7.37
N GLN A 10 14.59 10.58 -7.41
CA GLN A 10 13.81 10.09 -6.27
C GLN A 10 13.82 8.57 -6.16
N SER A 11 14.05 7.87 -7.29
CA SER A 11 13.94 6.41 -7.35
C SER A 11 14.94 5.69 -6.44
N GLY A 12 16.16 6.21 -6.27
CA GLY A 12 17.15 5.61 -5.37
C GLY A 12 16.67 5.56 -3.93
N ASN A 13 16.04 6.62 -3.46
CA ASN A 13 15.53 6.70 -2.08
C ASN A 13 14.41 5.70 -1.80
N ILE A 14 13.47 5.51 -2.72
CA ILE A 14 12.38 4.55 -2.52
C ILE A 14 12.89 3.10 -2.63
N LEU A 15 13.82 2.80 -3.52
CA LEU A 15 14.37 1.45 -3.66
C LEU A 15 15.15 1.04 -2.40
N VAL A 16 16.01 1.91 -1.85
CA VAL A 16 16.69 1.68 -0.55
C VAL A 16 15.70 1.59 0.63
N HIS A 17 14.56 2.32 0.57
CA HIS A 17 13.50 2.15 1.55
C HIS A 17 12.88 0.74 1.47
N CYS A 18 12.68 0.22 0.28
CA CYS A 18 12.04 -1.07 0.07
C CYS A 18 12.93 -2.25 0.47
N ASP A 19 14.22 -2.21 0.13
CA ASP A 19 15.14 -3.32 0.36
C ASP A 19 15.69 -3.37 1.81
N ARG A 20 15.52 -2.28 2.60
CA ARG A 20 16.06 -2.16 3.96
C ARG A 20 17.59 -2.34 4.03
N SER A 21 18.31 -2.14 2.94
CA SER A 21 19.75 -2.43 2.84
C SER A 21 20.63 -1.51 3.66
N ASP A 22 20.17 -0.32 4.02
CA ASP A 22 20.92 0.63 4.84
C ASP A 22 20.51 0.53 6.32
N PRO A 23 21.30 -0.17 7.16
CA PRO A 23 20.99 -0.33 8.58
C PRO A 23 21.06 0.98 9.39
N ASN A 24 21.73 2.00 8.86
CA ASN A 24 21.90 3.31 9.53
C ASN A 24 20.82 4.31 9.10
N ARG A 25 19.94 3.95 8.18
CA ARG A 25 18.92 4.84 7.68
C ARG A 25 17.85 5.12 8.74
N THR A 26 17.64 6.38 9.03
CA THR A 26 16.50 6.84 9.85
C THR A 26 15.25 6.85 8.99
N TYR A 27 14.29 6.00 9.30
CA TYR A 27 12.99 5.98 8.64
C TYR A 27 12.04 6.95 9.34
N LYS A 28 11.22 7.67 8.55
CA LYS A 28 10.16 8.53 9.11
C LYS A 28 9.09 7.74 9.84
N ASN A 29 8.85 6.50 9.41
CA ASN A 29 7.96 5.59 10.08
C ASN A 29 8.68 4.97 11.29
N GLN A 30 8.28 5.36 12.50
CA GLN A 30 8.81 4.83 13.76
C GLN A 30 8.21 3.48 14.16
N GLU A 31 7.25 2.97 13.38
CA GLU A 31 6.58 1.68 13.63
C GLU A 31 7.34 0.49 13.04
N ILE A 32 8.50 0.72 12.41
CA ILE A 32 9.35 -0.35 11.88
C ILE A 32 9.99 -1.09 13.04
N ASP A 33 9.64 -2.35 13.18
CA ASP A 33 10.29 -3.28 14.12
C ASP A 33 11.54 -3.89 13.47
N HIS A 34 12.68 -3.24 13.69
CA HIS A 34 13.95 -3.70 13.12
C HIS A 34 14.33 -5.13 13.52
N SER A 35 13.80 -5.65 14.64
CA SER A 35 14.03 -7.04 15.05
C SER A 35 13.35 -8.05 14.13
N LYS A 36 12.38 -7.61 13.32
CA LYS A 36 11.62 -8.42 12.35
C LYS A 36 12.01 -8.21 10.90
N THR A 37 12.93 -7.28 10.60
CA THR A 37 13.35 -6.98 9.23
C THR A 37 13.85 -8.20 8.47
N TYR A 38 14.41 -9.20 9.16
CA TYR A 38 14.82 -10.48 8.56
C TYR A 38 13.67 -11.32 7.99
N LEU A 39 12.42 -11.00 8.34
CA LEU A 39 11.22 -11.64 7.79
C LEU A 39 10.80 -11.05 6.43
N ASN A 40 11.34 -9.88 6.08
CA ASN A 40 11.05 -9.26 4.81
C ASN A 40 11.69 -10.05 3.67
N TYR A 41 11.05 -10.07 2.51
CA TYR A 41 11.55 -10.81 1.36
C TYR A 41 11.15 -10.14 0.03
N ASN A 42 11.94 -10.39 -1.00
CA ASN A 42 11.66 -9.93 -2.37
C ASN A 42 11.04 -11.06 -3.19
N LEU A 43 9.94 -10.78 -3.88
CA LEU A 43 9.27 -11.71 -4.80
C LEU A 43 9.74 -11.54 -6.24
N ALA A 44 10.39 -10.41 -6.56
CA ALA A 44 10.96 -10.20 -7.89
C ALA A 44 12.22 -11.04 -8.08
N PRO A 45 12.56 -11.42 -9.34
CA PRO A 45 13.83 -12.06 -9.64
C PRO A 45 15.02 -11.17 -9.23
N GLU A 46 16.07 -11.79 -8.72
CA GLU A 46 17.32 -11.08 -8.43
C GLU A 46 17.97 -10.58 -9.72
N HIS A 47 18.48 -9.36 -9.66
CA HIS A 47 19.25 -8.75 -10.75
C HIS A 47 20.73 -9.05 -10.54
N THR A 48 21.20 -10.20 -11.04
CA THR A 48 22.57 -10.67 -10.84
C THR A 48 23.60 -9.59 -11.18
N GLY A 49 24.40 -9.22 -10.19
CA GLY A 49 25.49 -8.24 -10.34
C GLY A 49 25.04 -6.77 -10.48
N MET A 50 23.77 -6.47 -10.20
CA MET A 50 23.22 -5.10 -10.25
C MET A 50 22.33 -4.83 -9.06
N THR A 51 22.36 -3.60 -8.58
CA THR A 51 21.36 -3.07 -7.66
C THR A 51 20.03 -2.83 -8.39
N ASP A 52 18.91 -2.75 -7.63
CA ASP A 52 17.60 -2.41 -8.19
C ASP A 52 17.63 -1.06 -8.95
N TYR A 53 18.40 -0.09 -8.46
CA TYR A 53 18.56 1.20 -9.13
C TYR A 53 19.31 1.07 -10.48
N GLU A 54 20.37 0.28 -10.53
CA GLU A 54 21.11 0.02 -11.77
C GLU A 54 20.27 -0.74 -12.80
N PHE A 55 19.51 -1.73 -12.34
CA PHE A 55 18.56 -2.44 -13.21
C PHE A 55 17.49 -1.48 -13.75
N MET A 56 16.85 -0.66 -12.90
CA MET A 56 15.88 0.35 -13.32
C MET A 56 16.47 1.27 -14.38
N LYS A 57 17.68 1.76 -14.15
CA LYS A 57 18.39 2.65 -15.09
C LYS A 57 18.63 1.96 -16.44
N LYS A 58 19.21 0.76 -16.42
CA LYS A 58 19.44 -0.05 -17.60
C LYS A 58 18.14 -0.30 -18.37
N ARG A 59 17.07 -0.70 -17.65
CA ARG A 59 15.77 -0.97 -18.26
C ARG A 59 15.15 0.27 -18.91
N CYS A 60 15.28 1.44 -18.30
CA CYS A 60 14.84 2.70 -18.89
C CYS A 60 15.63 3.06 -20.17
N GLU A 61 16.93 2.75 -20.20
CA GLU A 61 17.82 3.05 -21.34
C GLU A 61 17.55 2.16 -22.57
N GLU A 62 16.90 1.01 -22.38
CA GLU A 62 16.45 0.12 -23.49
C GLU A 62 15.30 0.74 -24.31
N PHE A 63 14.62 1.74 -23.78
CA PHE A 63 13.46 2.35 -24.39
C PHE A 63 13.60 3.85 -24.55
N LYS A 64 12.70 4.43 -25.32
CA LYS A 64 12.64 5.88 -25.45
C LYS A 64 12.17 6.52 -24.14
N VAL A 65 13.00 7.37 -23.59
CA VAL A 65 12.74 8.18 -22.39
C VAL A 65 12.93 9.65 -22.72
N LEU A 66 12.03 10.50 -22.24
CA LEU A 66 12.21 11.94 -22.36
C LEU A 66 13.33 12.43 -21.42
N LYS A 67 14.22 13.30 -21.93
CA LYS A 67 15.42 13.77 -21.20
C LYS A 67 15.14 14.88 -20.18
N ARG A 68 13.89 15.13 -19.78
CA ARG A 68 13.53 16.17 -18.80
C ARG A 68 13.68 15.63 -17.37
N LYS A 69 14.01 16.52 -16.43
CA LYS A 69 14.23 16.17 -15.01
C LYS A 69 12.96 15.70 -14.28
N ASP A 70 11.79 16.10 -14.77
CA ASP A 70 10.46 15.78 -14.21
C ASP A 70 9.88 14.45 -14.72
N VAL A 71 10.60 13.71 -15.56
CA VAL A 71 10.14 12.43 -16.09
C VAL A 71 10.23 11.36 -15.01
N ASN A 72 9.11 10.69 -14.76
CA ASN A 72 9.06 9.56 -13.83
C ASN A 72 9.58 8.29 -14.51
N TRP A 73 10.60 7.69 -13.90
CA TRP A 73 11.26 6.48 -14.35
C TRP A 73 10.78 5.23 -13.64
N LEU A 74 10.26 5.42 -12.43
CA LEU A 74 9.79 4.34 -11.57
C LEU A 74 8.36 4.61 -11.12
N VAL A 75 7.59 3.54 -10.99
CA VAL A 75 6.29 3.53 -10.32
C VAL A 75 6.36 2.50 -9.20
N SER A 76 5.85 2.86 -8.02
CA SER A 76 5.68 1.96 -6.90
C SER A 76 4.22 1.85 -6.54
N TRP A 77 3.73 0.61 -6.42
CA TRP A 77 2.46 0.29 -5.81
C TRP A 77 2.70 -0.26 -4.41
N VAL A 78 1.99 0.28 -3.43
CA VAL A 78 1.90 -0.31 -2.10
C VAL A 78 0.62 -1.13 -2.03
N ILE A 79 0.77 -2.44 -1.83
CA ILE A 79 -0.33 -3.40 -1.76
C ILE A 79 -0.40 -3.93 -0.33
N THR A 80 -1.28 -3.34 0.47
CA THR A 80 -1.50 -3.74 1.87
C THR A 80 -2.44 -4.93 1.91
N MET A 81 -2.09 -5.94 2.70
CA MET A 81 -2.97 -7.07 2.96
C MET A 81 -4.15 -6.62 3.82
N PRO A 82 -5.41 -6.95 3.45
CA PRO A 82 -6.57 -6.62 4.27
C PRO A 82 -6.48 -7.24 5.67
N THR A 83 -6.90 -6.50 6.70
CA THR A 83 -6.82 -6.94 8.11
C THR A 83 -7.76 -8.12 8.42
N ASP A 84 -8.85 -8.22 7.67
CA ASP A 84 -9.83 -9.31 7.75
C ASP A 84 -9.43 -10.57 6.98
N TYR A 85 -8.36 -10.52 6.16
CA TYR A 85 -7.85 -11.71 5.46
C TYR A 85 -7.19 -12.68 6.44
N LYS A 86 -7.73 -13.90 6.54
CA LYS A 86 -7.26 -14.96 7.46
C LYS A 86 -6.50 -16.09 6.77
N GLY A 87 -6.26 -15.98 5.46
CA GLY A 87 -5.55 -16.99 4.67
C GLY A 87 -4.01 -16.90 4.80
N ASN A 88 -3.34 -17.66 3.93
CA ASN A 88 -1.88 -17.69 3.88
C ASN A 88 -1.30 -16.38 3.31
N LYS A 89 -0.56 -15.66 4.14
CA LYS A 89 0.05 -14.35 3.79
C LYS A 89 1.03 -14.44 2.62
N ALA A 90 1.88 -15.48 2.62
CA ALA A 90 2.87 -15.66 1.56
C ALA A 90 2.21 -15.95 0.21
N LEU A 91 1.12 -16.73 0.21
CA LEU A 91 0.32 -16.98 -0.99
C LEU A 91 -0.38 -15.71 -1.48
N PHE A 92 -0.96 -14.91 -0.56
CA PHE A 92 -1.55 -13.62 -0.90
C PHE A 92 -0.59 -12.72 -1.66
N PHE A 93 0.61 -12.49 -1.10
CA PHE A 93 1.59 -11.61 -1.74
C PHE A 93 2.15 -12.20 -3.03
N ARG A 94 2.32 -13.51 -3.11
CA ARG A 94 2.75 -14.18 -4.36
C ARG A 94 1.73 -13.98 -5.48
N GLU A 95 0.44 -14.16 -5.20
CA GLU A 95 -0.60 -13.95 -6.22
C GLU A 95 -0.78 -12.47 -6.55
N ALA A 96 -0.67 -11.56 -5.57
CA ALA A 96 -0.63 -10.12 -5.82
C ALA A 96 0.54 -9.74 -6.73
N TYR A 97 1.74 -10.27 -6.48
CA TYR A 97 2.90 -10.12 -7.36
C TYR A 97 2.64 -10.63 -8.78
N ASN A 98 2.07 -11.84 -8.90
CA ASN A 98 1.77 -12.44 -10.21
C ASN A 98 0.81 -11.58 -11.02
N PHE A 99 -0.24 -11.06 -10.39
CA PHE A 99 -1.18 -10.13 -11.01
C PHE A 99 -0.47 -8.87 -11.54
N MET A 100 0.33 -8.23 -10.69
CA MET A 100 1.03 -6.98 -11.03
C MET A 100 2.09 -7.20 -12.12
N ALA A 101 2.88 -8.27 -12.00
CA ALA A 101 3.94 -8.60 -12.95
C ALA A 101 3.38 -8.97 -14.35
N ASN A 102 2.23 -9.64 -14.40
CA ASN A 102 1.54 -9.92 -15.66
C ASN A 102 0.95 -8.63 -16.26
N ARG A 103 0.43 -7.72 -15.45
CA ARG A 103 -0.19 -6.46 -15.88
C ARG A 103 0.81 -5.47 -16.47
N TYR A 104 1.95 -5.29 -15.80
CA TYR A 104 2.96 -4.28 -16.20
C TYR A 104 4.16 -4.86 -16.94
N GLY A 105 4.19 -6.18 -17.09
CA GLY A 105 5.26 -6.92 -17.78
C GLY A 105 6.38 -7.34 -16.83
N LYS A 106 6.62 -8.67 -16.75
CA LYS A 106 7.62 -9.27 -15.86
C LYS A 106 9.02 -8.66 -16.01
N GLY A 107 9.45 -8.37 -17.25
CA GLY A 107 10.75 -7.76 -17.54
C GLY A 107 10.88 -6.30 -17.11
N ASN A 108 9.79 -5.65 -16.69
CA ASN A 108 9.80 -4.28 -16.21
C ASN A 108 9.85 -4.20 -14.68
N VAL A 109 9.68 -5.33 -13.97
CA VAL A 109 9.67 -5.36 -12.50
C VAL A 109 11.08 -5.09 -11.98
N VAL A 110 11.22 -4.08 -11.14
CA VAL A 110 12.48 -3.72 -10.48
C VAL A 110 12.60 -4.47 -9.16
N SER A 111 11.57 -4.42 -8.32
CA SER A 111 11.53 -5.12 -7.04
C SER A 111 10.10 -5.32 -6.56
N ALA A 112 9.92 -6.28 -5.64
CA ALA A 112 8.64 -6.58 -5.02
C ALA A 112 8.84 -7.01 -3.56
N TYR A 113 9.30 -6.07 -2.71
CA TYR A 113 9.59 -6.33 -1.31
C TYR A 113 8.31 -6.42 -0.48
N VAL A 114 8.16 -7.53 0.22
CA VAL A 114 7.11 -7.72 1.22
C VAL A 114 7.67 -7.35 2.59
N HIS A 115 7.04 -6.38 3.23
CA HIS A 115 7.39 -5.92 4.56
C HIS A 115 6.48 -6.58 5.60
N LEU A 116 7.10 -7.30 6.55
CA LEU A 116 6.48 -7.92 7.70
C LEU A 116 6.96 -7.31 9.03
N ASP A 117 7.81 -6.31 8.92
CA ASP A 117 8.41 -5.54 10.03
C ASP A 117 7.63 -4.27 10.39
N GLU A 118 6.45 -4.08 9.82
CA GLU A 118 5.54 -2.97 10.12
C GLU A 118 4.19 -3.50 10.62
N THR A 119 3.36 -2.62 11.20
CA THR A 119 2.05 -2.98 11.78
C THR A 119 1.16 -3.73 10.78
N SER A 120 1.12 -3.28 9.54
CA SER A 120 0.32 -3.89 8.48
C SER A 120 1.22 -4.53 7.41
N PRO A 121 1.15 -5.85 7.19
CA PRO A 121 1.86 -6.51 6.10
C PRO A 121 1.52 -5.88 4.75
N HIS A 122 2.55 -5.52 3.98
CA HIS A 122 2.35 -4.90 2.66
C HIS A 122 3.51 -5.21 1.71
N MET A 123 3.24 -5.08 0.42
CA MET A 123 4.24 -5.25 -0.63
C MET A 123 4.47 -3.94 -1.37
N HIS A 124 5.73 -3.54 -1.52
CA HIS A 124 6.16 -2.51 -2.45
C HIS A 124 6.49 -3.14 -3.79
N PHE A 125 5.63 -2.95 -4.78
CA PHE A 125 5.86 -3.42 -6.14
C PHE A 125 6.37 -2.27 -6.99
N CYS A 126 7.67 -2.29 -7.31
CA CYS A 126 8.37 -1.27 -8.08
C CYS A 126 8.63 -1.74 -9.52
N PHE A 127 8.32 -0.90 -10.51
CA PHE A 127 8.51 -1.25 -11.91
C PHE A 127 8.80 -0.03 -12.81
N VAL A 128 9.45 -0.27 -13.96
CA VAL A 128 9.64 0.72 -15.01
C VAL A 128 8.36 0.79 -15.87
N PRO A 129 7.68 1.95 -15.98
CA PRO A 129 6.40 2.08 -16.66
C PRO A 129 6.55 2.14 -18.19
N VAL A 130 6.84 0.99 -18.79
CA VAL A 130 6.98 0.81 -20.25
C VAL A 130 5.62 0.64 -20.89
N ILE A 131 5.34 1.39 -21.93
CA ILE A 131 4.11 1.30 -22.71
C ILE A 131 4.42 1.25 -24.21
N PHE A 132 3.52 0.67 -25.00
CA PHE A 132 3.59 0.71 -26.46
C PHE A 132 2.88 1.94 -27.02
N ASP A 133 3.59 2.78 -27.74
CA ASP A 133 3.03 3.94 -28.45
C ASP A 133 2.51 3.51 -29.83
N LYS A 134 1.19 3.29 -29.93
CA LYS A 134 0.54 2.86 -31.18
C LYS A 134 0.76 3.81 -32.35
N LYS A 135 0.93 5.13 -32.09
CA LYS A 135 1.13 6.12 -33.15
C LYS A 135 2.55 6.04 -33.73
N LYS A 136 3.54 5.76 -32.89
CA LYS A 136 4.95 5.71 -33.28
C LYS A 136 5.46 4.29 -33.50
N GLN A 137 4.65 3.27 -33.20
CA GLN A 137 5.00 1.86 -33.28
C GLN A 137 6.30 1.54 -32.50
N GLU A 138 6.48 2.16 -31.32
CA GLU A 138 7.66 2.00 -30.47
C GLU A 138 7.28 1.85 -29.00
N TYR A 139 8.15 1.18 -28.24
CA TYR A 139 8.03 1.18 -26.78
C TYR A 139 8.68 2.42 -26.18
N LYS A 140 8.09 2.96 -25.12
CA LYS A 140 8.59 4.12 -24.37
C LYS A 140 8.29 4.02 -22.88
N VAL A 141 9.11 4.69 -22.06
CA VAL A 141 8.82 4.88 -20.63
C VAL A 141 7.89 6.08 -20.49
N ASN A 142 6.70 5.85 -19.91
CA ASN A 142 5.72 6.92 -19.68
C ASN A 142 4.76 6.58 -18.52
N ALA A 143 5.14 6.97 -17.31
CA ALA A 143 4.34 6.73 -16.11
C ALA A 143 2.95 7.37 -16.15
N LYS A 144 2.78 8.54 -16.80
CA LYS A 144 1.48 9.23 -16.89
C LYS A 144 0.48 8.45 -17.75
N GLN A 145 0.95 7.86 -18.84
CA GLN A 145 0.09 7.05 -19.72
C GLN A 145 -0.12 5.65 -19.17
N CYS A 146 0.90 5.06 -18.54
CA CYS A 146 0.82 3.75 -17.90
C CYS A 146 -0.21 3.76 -16.74
N ILE A 147 -0.06 4.71 -15.83
CA ILE A 147 -0.94 4.90 -14.67
C ILE A 147 -1.83 6.13 -14.92
N ASN A 148 -2.84 5.93 -15.71
CA ASN A 148 -3.86 6.94 -16.02
C ASN A 148 -5.14 6.72 -15.18
N LYS A 149 -6.14 7.59 -15.35
CA LYS A 149 -7.41 7.53 -14.60
C LYS A 149 -8.19 6.21 -14.82
N VAL A 150 -8.12 5.65 -16.02
CA VAL A 150 -8.79 4.38 -16.35
C VAL A 150 -8.13 3.26 -15.60
N GLU A 151 -6.79 3.18 -15.68
CA GLU A 151 -5.97 2.21 -14.95
C GLU A 151 -6.26 2.23 -13.44
N LEU A 152 -6.28 3.43 -12.84
CA LEU A 152 -6.55 3.59 -11.41
C LEU A 152 -7.96 3.14 -10.99
N LYS A 153 -8.94 3.21 -11.90
CA LYS A 153 -10.31 2.71 -11.63
C LYS A 153 -10.42 1.19 -11.75
N GLN A 154 -9.67 0.60 -12.67
CA GLN A 154 -9.80 -0.82 -13.01
C GLN A 154 -8.94 -1.74 -12.14
N ILE A 155 -7.74 -1.29 -11.75
CA ILE A 155 -6.77 -2.18 -11.09
C ILE A 155 -7.27 -2.77 -9.76
N HIS A 156 -8.00 -1.98 -8.95
CA HIS A 156 -8.47 -2.44 -7.64
C HIS A 156 -9.53 -3.55 -7.76
N PRO A 157 -10.64 -3.37 -8.52
CA PRO A 157 -11.64 -4.43 -8.68
C PRO A 157 -11.07 -5.66 -9.40
N GLU A 158 -10.24 -5.47 -10.43
CA GLU A 158 -9.62 -6.59 -11.15
C GLU A 158 -8.65 -7.40 -10.28
N MET A 159 -7.86 -6.72 -9.41
CA MET A 159 -6.99 -7.42 -8.45
C MET A 159 -7.82 -8.18 -7.41
N GLN A 160 -8.90 -7.59 -6.90
CA GLN A 160 -9.78 -8.26 -5.94
C GLN A 160 -10.34 -9.55 -6.54
N GLU A 161 -10.94 -9.45 -7.72
CA GLU A 161 -11.49 -10.61 -8.44
C GLU A 161 -10.42 -11.70 -8.70
N TYR A 162 -9.23 -11.28 -9.16
CA TYR A 162 -8.12 -12.21 -9.39
C TYR A 162 -7.70 -12.93 -8.11
N LEU A 163 -7.52 -12.19 -7.00
CA LEU A 163 -7.09 -12.75 -5.72
C LEU A 163 -8.17 -13.68 -5.15
N GLU A 164 -9.44 -13.31 -5.19
CA GLU A 164 -10.55 -14.15 -4.72
C GLU A 164 -10.60 -15.46 -5.51
N ASN A 165 -10.42 -15.42 -6.83
CA ASN A 165 -10.36 -16.59 -7.68
C ASN A 165 -9.14 -17.48 -7.39
N LYS A 166 -7.96 -16.91 -7.11
CA LYS A 166 -6.74 -17.67 -6.84
C LYS A 166 -6.69 -18.24 -5.42
N LEU A 167 -7.16 -17.46 -4.45
CA LEU A 167 -7.10 -17.82 -3.03
C LEU A 167 -8.33 -18.60 -2.54
N GLN A 168 -9.38 -18.67 -3.36
CA GLN A 168 -10.67 -19.33 -3.05
C GLN A 168 -11.28 -18.81 -1.74
N THR A 169 -11.11 -17.52 -1.48
CA THR A 169 -11.62 -16.82 -0.28
C THR A 169 -11.87 -15.35 -0.59
N LYS A 170 -12.74 -14.72 0.20
CA LYS A 170 -12.98 -13.27 0.06
C LYS A 170 -11.72 -12.46 0.42
N VAL A 171 -11.48 -11.41 -0.36
CA VAL A 171 -10.36 -10.49 -0.18
C VAL A 171 -10.87 -9.06 -0.35
N ASN A 172 -10.98 -8.29 0.72
CA ASN A 172 -11.54 -6.94 0.69
C ASN A 172 -10.49 -5.88 0.31
N ILE A 173 -10.05 -5.89 -0.96
CA ILE A 173 -9.19 -4.82 -1.50
C ILE A 173 -9.97 -3.50 -1.61
N LEU A 174 -11.25 -3.56 -1.99
CA LEU A 174 -12.18 -2.44 -2.09
C LEU A 174 -12.90 -2.26 -0.75
N ASN A 175 -12.21 -1.68 0.23
CA ASN A 175 -12.76 -1.46 1.57
C ASN A 175 -13.42 -0.07 1.77
N GLY A 176 -13.61 0.70 0.68
CA GLY A 176 -14.22 2.04 0.75
C GLY A 176 -13.35 3.12 1.43
N ALA A 177 -12.18 2.78 1.95
CA ALA A 177 -11.31 3.70 2.69
C ALA A 177 -10.90 4.96 1.90
N THR A 178 -11.06 4.95 0.58
CA THR A 178 -10.76 6.08 -0.31
C THR A 178 -12.01 6.74 -0.88
N ALA A 179 -13.20 6.37 -0.44
CA ALA A 179 -14.45 6.96 -0.92
C ALA A 179 -14.51 8.47 -0.68
N GLU A 180 -13.93 8.95 0.42
CA GLU A 180 -13.80 10.36 0.78
C GLU A 180 -12.48 11.02 0.32
N GLY A 181 -11.70 10.33 -0.52
CA GLY A 181 -10.37 10.74 -0.95
C GLY A 181 -9.22 10.05 -0.17
N ASN A 182 -7.99 10.20 -0.68
CA ASN A 182 -6.82 9.66 0.00
C ASN A 182 -6.46 10.51 1.22
N LYS A 183 -6.51 9.91 2.41
CA LYS A 183 -5.99 10.53 3.65
C LYS A 183 -4.52 10.20 3.81
N THR A 184 -3.74 11.14 4.28
CA THR A 184 -2.33 10.88 4.64
C THR A 184 -2.26 10.01 5.91
N VAL A 185 -1.14 9.31 6.11
CA VAL A 185 -0.90 8.52 7.34
C VAL A 185 -1.04 9.41 8.58
N GLU A 186 -0.59 10.65 8.51
CA GLU A 186 -0.72 11.63 9.60
C GLU A 186 -2.18 11.99 9.91
N GLN A 187 -3.00 12.17 8.87
CA GLN A 187 -4.44 12.39 9.02
C GLN A 187 -5.14 11.19 9.66
N LEU A 188 -4.82 9.97 9.20
CA LEU A 188 -5.37 8.73 9.77
C LEU A 188 -4.99 8.56 11.26
N LYS A 189 -3.71 8.79 11.61
CA LYS A 189 -3.24 8.75 13.00
C LYS A 189 -3.90 9.82 13.89
N ASN A 190 -4.14 11.02 13.36
CA ASN A 190 -4.84 12.07 14.09
C ASN A 190 -6.31 11.72 14.33
N GLU A 191 -6.99 11.16 13.32
CA GLU A 191 -8.37 10.67 13.48
C GLU A 191 -8.48 9.54 14.51
N GLU A 192 -7.52 8.62 14.53
CA GLU A 192 -7.45 7.54 15.51
C GLU A 192 -7.24 8.07 16.94
N LYS A 193 -6.31 9.01 17.13
CA LYS A 193 -6.09 9.68 18.42
C LYS A 193 -7.32 10.47 18.90
N ILE A 194 -8.04 11.10 17.99
CA ILE A 194 -9.29 11.80 18.33
C ILE A 194 -10.34 10.79 18.79
N LYS A 195 -10.48 9.66 18.10
CA LYS A 195 -11.39 8.56 18.47
C LYS A 195 -11.03 7.97 19.83
N GLU A 196 -9.75 7.67 20.08
CA GLU A 196 -9.29 7.16 21.38
C GLU A 196 -9.58 8.13 22.52
N LYS A 197 -9.30 9.43 22.34
CA LYS A 197 -9.63 10.45 23.34
C LYS A 197 -11.14 10.52 23.61
N ALA A 198 -11.95 10.48 22.56
CA ALA A 198 -13.40 10.51 22.69
C ALA A 198 -13.94 9.25 23.43
N ILE A 199 -13.35 8.08 23.18
CA ILE A 199 -13.70 6.84 23.90
C ILE A 199 -13.31 6.94 25.39
N VAL A 200 -12.10 7.45 25.69
CA VAL A 200 -11.66 7.66 27.09
C VAL A 200 -12.57 8.65 27.82
N GLU A 201 -12.99 9.73 27.17
CA GLU A 201 -13.89 10.73 27.75
C GLU A 201 -15.29 10.17 27.99
N LEU A 202 -15.80 9.30 27.13
CA LEU A 202 -17.03 8.54 27.32
C LEU A 202 -17.00 7.60 28.55
N ILE A 203 -15.85 6.93 28.75
CA ILE A 203 -15.65 6.00 29.87
C ILE A 203 -15.54 6.78 31.18
N GLN A 204 -14.90 7.95 31.18
CA GLN A 204 -14.68 8.76 32.38
C GLN A 204 -15.89 9.61 32.78
N ASN A 205 -16.72 10.06 31.83
CA ASN A 205 -17.87 10.92 32.02
C ASN A 205 -19.07 10.49 31.17
N PRO A 206 -19.87 9.52 31.62
CA PRO A 206 -20.95 8.93 30.81
C PRO A 206 -22.25 9.77 30.83
N THR A 207 -22.19 11.07 30.56
CA THR A 207 -23.41 11.88 30.38
C THR A 207 -24.06 11.64 29.03
N GLU A 208 -25.40 11.72 28.95
CA GLU A 208 -26.16 11.44 27.72
C GLU A 208 -25.80 12.39 26.54
N GLU A 209 -25.38 13.62 26.84
CA GLU A 209 -24.91 14.58 25.83
C GLU A 209 -23.56 14.15 25.19
N ILE A 210 -22.64 13.64 26.01
CA ILE A 210 -21.33 13.16 25.51
C ILE A 210 -21.53 11.91 24.70
N LYS A 211 -22.39 10.98 25.10
CA LYS A 211 -22.76 9.79 24.33
C LYS A 211 -23.28 10.16 22.93
N LYS A 212 -24.16 11.15 22.84
CA LYS A 212 -24.71 11.62 21.56
C LYS A 212 -23.66 12.24 20.66
N SER A 213 -22.83 13.13 21.18
CA SER A 213 -21.75 13.81 20.44
C SER A 213 -20.70 12.84 19.90
N VAL A 214 -20.34 11.81 20.65
CA VAL A 214 -19.35 10.82 20.23
C VAL A 214 -19.93 9.85 19.20
N ILE A 215 -21.20 9.43 19.36
CA ILE A 215 -21.89 8.57 18.39
C ILE A 215 -22.04 9.27 17.03
N GLU A 216 -22.18 10.58 16.99
CA GLU A 216 -22.24 11.34 15.73
C GLU A 216 -20.91 11.38 14.98
N GLN A 217 -19.77 11.32 15.67
CA GLN A 217 -18.43 11.41 15.10
C GLN A 217 -17.85 10.04 14.65
N ILE A 218 -18.52 8.93 14.99
CA ILE A 218 -18.07 7.58 14.65
C ILE A 218 -18.72 7.11 13.34
N PRO A 219 -17.96 6.52 12.39
CA PRO A 219 -18.53 5.91 11.20
C PRO A 219 -19.59 4.85 11.52
N VAL A 220 -20.64 4.79 10.70
CA VAL A 220 -21.84 3.96 10.93
C VAL A 220 -21.50 2.48 11.19
N GLU A 221 -20.49 1.94 10.50
CA GLU A 221 -20.05 0.52 10.63
C GLU A 221 -19.39 0.17 11.98
N GLN A 222 -18.98 1.17 12.77
CA GLN A 222 -18.34 0.96 14.08
C GLN A 222 -19.26 1.30 15.26
N LYS A 223 -20.44 1.88 15.00
CA LYS A 223 -21.39 2.29 16.05
C LYS A 223 -21.94 1.12 16.86
N GLU A 224 -22.23 0.00 16.20
CA GLU A 224 -22.80 -1.19 16.85
C GLU A 224 -21.82 -1.81 17.87
N ASN A 225 -20.53 -1.95 17.50
CA ASN A 225 -19.51 -2.53 18.37
C ASN A 225 -19.20 -1.67 19.63
N ILE A 226 -19.31 -0.34 19.50
CA ILE A 226 -19.02 0.59 20.62
C ILE A 226 -20.23 0.68 21.55
N ILE A 227 -21.45 0.66 21.03
CA ILE A 227 -22.68 0.65 21.83
C ILE A 227 -22.75 -0.64 22.67
N GLU A 228 -22.34 -1.78 22.10
CA GLU A 228 -22.29 -3.06 22.80
C GLU A 228 -21.24 -3.06 23.92
N ALA A 229 -20.02 -2.53 23.67
CA ALA A 229 -18.96 -2.40 24.66
C ALA A 229 -19.34 -1.47 25.83
N VAL A 230 -19.98 -0.34 25.56
CA VAL A 230 -20.46 0.61 26.59
C VAL A 230 -21.60 0.03 27.41
N SER A 231 -22.49 -0.77 26.80
CA SER A 231 -23.58 -1.45 27.51
C SER A 231 -23.05 -2.53 28.46
N TYR A 232 -21.97 -3.22 28.11
CA TYR A 232 -21.37 -4.28 28.91
C TYR A 232 -20.68 -3.75 30.19
N THR A 233 -20.05 -2.55 30.09
CA THR A 233 -19.39 -1.91 31.25
C THR A 233 -20.36 -1.39 32.31
N HIS A 234 -21.60 -1.08 31.93
CA HIS A 234 -22.64 -0.66 32.88
C HIS A 234 -23.28 -1.83 33.66
N LEU A 235 -23.13 -3.07 33.21
CA LEU A 235 -23.70 -4.25 33.88
C LEU A 235 -22.72 -4.92 34.85
N THR A 236 -21.47 -4.48 34.95
CA THR A 236 -20.42 -5.14 35.76
C THR A 236 -19.80 -4.28 36.86
N LEU A 237 -20.34 -3.12 37.18
CA LEU A 237 -19.93 -2.35 38.35
C LEU A 237 -20.95 -2.53 39.50
N PRO A 238 -20.46 -2.96 40.68
CA PRO A 238 -21.34 -3.17 41.87
C PRO A 238 -21.88 -1.87 42.43
#